data_c8418e3ea926c3cfc022f91ab316bdcb
#
_entry.id   c8418e3ea926c3cfc022f91ab316bdcb
#
_cell.length_a   1.000
_cell.length_b   1.000
_cell.length_c   1.000
_cell.angle_alpha   90.00
_cell.angle_beta   90.00
_cell.angle_gamma   90.00
#
_symmetry.space_group_name_H-M   'P 1'
#
loop_
_entity.id
_entity.type
_entity.pdbx_description
1 polymer ?
#
loop_
_entity_poly.entity_id
_entity_poly.type
_entity_poly.pdbx_seq_one_letter_code
_entity_poly.pdbx_strand_id
1 'polypeptide(L)'
;GIFSDMSKMNRRDFLKISGLAAAGLALNALRPRAQSSQDKKPNIVILLADAMSADNLSVYGYPRRTTPQLERLAGRAFVYHSHYSGGNYTTSGTASLLTGSLPWTHRAVNLGGLVRRQIADRNIFHLLGSDYRRVGFAQNLWADLFLRQFGADVDLHIPSPTFIYGQDKPLVSHVFKKDQIGAYYAIDDFLLSTHHTVNPLSGSASMGYLGLFYGLSNRDLGTADAEHPYGLPSNGYYFFKNSAIYDGVRETVLDLHRGQSPFFAYFHLMAPHSTYRPTAQFVDSLEDMEFPTKQFHPLG
;
A
#
# COMPACT_ATOMS: atom_id res chain seq x y z
N GLY A 1 45.92 19.50 24.72
CA GLY A 1 46.58 20.71 25.18
C GLY A 1 45.72 21.96 25.13
N ILE A 2 44.40 21.89 25.51
CA ILE A 2 43.53 23.09 25.53
C ILE A 2 43.10 23.48 26.99
N PHE A 3 43.45 22.68 27.98
CA PHE A 3 43.06 22.93 29.38
C PHE A 3 44.17 23.50 30.28
N SER A 4 45.30 23.88 29.74
CA SER A 4 46.46 24.35 30.56
C SER A 4 46.57 25.86 30.71
N ASP A 5 45.68 26.67 30.12
CA ASP A 5 45.86 28.14 30.11
C ASP A 5 44.71 28.94 30.81
N MET A 6 43.89 28.27 31.61
CA MET A 6 42.80 28.95 32.35
C MET A 6 43.26 29.62 33.67
N SER A 7 44.53 29.51 34.05
CA SER A 7 45.02 30.05 35.35
C SER A 7 45.41 31.54 35.33
N LYS A 8 45.30 32.22 34.17
CA LYS A 8 45.70 33.64 34.03
C LYS A 8 44.57 34.57 33.59
N MET A 9 43.33 34.15 33.67
CA MET A 9 42.18 34.97 33.29
C MET A 9 41.97 36.02 34.38
N ASN A 10 42.12 37.31 34.05
CA ASN A 10 41.89 38.36 35.01
C ASN A 10 40.37 38.68 35.15
N ARG A 11 39.99 39.30 36.28
CA ARG A 11 38.59 39.59 36.61
C ARG A 11 37.86 40.39 35.49
N ARG A 12 38.58 41.18 34.74
CA ARG A 12 38.06 42.05 33.67
C ARG A 12 37.70 41.23 32.42
N ASP A 13 38.52 40.24 32.10
CA ASP A 13 38.29 39.34 30.96
C ASP A 13 37.16 38.34 31.27
N PHE A 14 37.09 37.86 32.50
CA PHE A 14 35.96 37.04 32.97
C PHE A 14 34.63 37.81 32.83
N LEU A 15 34.57 39.07 33.24
CA LEU A 15 33.36 39.90 33.13
C LEU A 15 32.99 40.17 31.66
N LYS A 16 33.97 40.36 30.77
CA LYS A 16 33.69 40.52 29.33
C LYS A 16 33.13 39.24 28.72
N ILE A 17 33.69 38.07 29.01
CA ILE A 17 33.21 36.80 28.53
C ILE A 17 31.82 36.46 29.08
N SER A 18 31.59 36.75 30.36
CA SER A 18 30.27 36.54 30.99
C SER A 18 29.22 37.49 30.43
N GLY A 19 29.61 38.72 30.13
CA GLY A 19 28.72 39.72 29.48
C GLY A 19 28.35 39.31 28.03
N LEU A 20 29.35 38.78 27.26
CA LEU A 20 29.12 38.25 25.91
C LEU A 20 28.24 37.00 25.94
N ALA A 21 28.43 36.11 26.91
CA ALA A 21 27.62 34.91 27.08
C ALA A 21 26.17 35.27 27.47
N ALA A 22 25.98 36.26 28.38
CA ALA A 22 24.66 36.75 28.73
C ALA A 22 23.96 37.47 27.55
N ALA A 23 24.68 38.25 26.76
CA ALA A 23 24.20 38.88 25.54
C ALA A 23 23.80 37.83 24.47
N GLY A 24 24.63 36.79 24.31
CA GLY A 24 24.31 35.69 23.41
C GLY A 24 23.02 34.89 23.79
N LEU A 25 22.81 34.71 25.10
CA LEU A 25 21.59 34.11 25.64
C LEU A 25 20.37 35.01 25.44
N ALA A 26 20.53 36.31 25.66
CA ALA A 26 19.46 37.31 25.44
C ALA A 26 19.10 37.44 23.95
N LEU A 27 20.08 37.40 23.05
CA LEU A 27 19.84 37.39 21.59
C LEU A 27 19.17 36.09 21.12
N ASN A 28 19.45 34.96 21.75
CA ASN A 28 18.75 33.71 21.48
C ASN A 28 17.28 33.73 21.99
N ALA A 29 17.01 34.43 23.09
CA ALA A 29 15.65 34.65 23.63
C ALA A 29 14.85 35.61 22.77
N LEU A 30 15.54 36.56 22.07
CA LEU A 30 14.92 37.54 21.16
C LEU A 30 14.81 37.03 19.71
N ARG A 31 15.36 35.84 19.38
CA ARG A 31 15.01 35.22 18.12
C ARG A 31 13.53 35.01 18.09
N PRO A 32 12.81 35.55 17.07
CA PRO A 32 11.42 35.21 16.93
C PRO A 32 11.36 33.70 16.94
N ARG A 33 10.76 33.13 17.97
CA ARG A 33 10.42 31.73 18.03
C ARG A 33 9.65 31.52 16.74
N ALA A 34 10.26 30.87 15.74
CA ALA A 34 9.56 30.52 14.53
C ALA A 34 8.26 29.94 15.05
N GLN A 35 7.17 30.68 14.82
CA GLN A 35 5.85 30.26 15.22
C GLN A 35 5.76 28.86 14.70
N SER A 36 5.76 27.85 15.57
CA SER A 36 5.67 26.46 15.18
C SER A 36 4.44 26.46 14.29
N SER A 37 4.65 26.32 13.00
CA SER A 37 3.56 25.94 12.12
C SER A 37 2.96 24.76 12.85
N GLN A 38 1.77 24.95 13.39
CA GLN A 38 1.02 23.96 14.15
C GLN A 38 1.29 22.67 13.41
N ASP A 39 2.05 21.72 14.02
CA ASP A 39 2.67 20.60 13.30
C ASP A 39 1.56 19.83 12.61
N LYS A 40 1.30 20.20 11.35
CA LYS A 40 0.30 19.52 10.54
C LYS A 40 0.80 18.09 10.41
N LYS A 41 0.07 17.16 10.99
CA LYS A 41 0.36 15.74 10.85
C LYS A 41 0.53 15.41 9.37
N PRO A 42 1.58 14.70 8.97
CA PRO A 42 1.80 14.36 7.57
C PRO A 42 0.72 13.40 7.07
N ASN A 43 0.38 13.49 5.81
CA ASN A 43 -0.38 12.45 5.14
C ASN A 43 0.52 11.22 4.98
N ILE A 44 -0.03 10.03 5.20
CA ILE A 44 0.70 8.77 5.10
C ILE A 44 0.02 7.89 4.05
N VAL A 45 0.80 7.45 3.07
CA VAL A 45 0.32 6.51 2.04
C VAL A 45 1.23 5.30 2.00
N ILE A 46 0.66 4.12 2.18
CA ILE A 46 1.32 2.84 1.89
C ILE A 46 0.80 2.34 0.55
N LEU A 47 1.69 2.26 -0.43
CA LEU A 47 1.40 1.65 -1.72
C LEU A 47 2.20 0.36 -1.81
N LEU A 48 1.51 -0.77 -1.71
CA LEU A 48 2.10 -2.09 -1.76
C LEU A 48 1.84 -2.73 -3.12
N ALA A 49 2.89 -3.21 -3.77
CA ALA A 49 2.80 -4.02 -4.98
C ALA A 49 3.04 -5.49 -4.61
N ASP A 50 2.03 -6.32 -4.84
CA ASP A 50 2.05 -7.74 -4.44
C ASP A 50 3.07 -8.53 -5.27
N ALA A 51 3.85 -9.38 -4.60
CA ALA A 51 4.88 -10.24 -5.19
C ALA A 51 5.99 -9.48 -5.98
N MET A 52 6.19 -8.19 -5.74
CA MET A 52 7.27 -7.43 -6.38
C MET A 52 8.62 -7.84 -5.78
N SER A 53 9.45 -8.50 -6.58
CA SER A 53 10.79 -8.93 -6.17
C SER A 53 11.82 -7.82 -6.37
N ALA A 54 12.61 -7.52 -5.35
CA ALA A 54 13.73 -6.59 -5.43
C ALA A 54 14.75 -6.99 -6.51
N ASP A 55 14.94 -8.29 -6.74
CA ASP A 55 15.88 -8.83 -7.73
C ASP A 55 15.59 -8.38 -9.18
N ASN A 56 14.35 -7.97 -9.45
CA ASN A 56 13.93 -7.53 -10.79
C ASN A 56 13.81 -6.00 -10.92
N LEU A 57 14.21 -5.24 -9.89
CA LEU A 57 14.06 -3.80 -9.86
C LEU A 57 15.39 -3.10 -10.11
N SER A 58 15.45 -2.25 -11.12
CA SER A 58 16.66 -1.49 -11.44
C SER A 58 17.09 -0.55 -10.31
N VAL A 59 16.16 -0.06 -9.49
CA VAL A 59 16.46 0.72 -8.29
C VAL A 59 17.30 -0.06 -7.26
N TYR A 60 17.27 -1.39 -7.32
CA TYR A 60 18.11 -2.29 -6.49
C TYR A 60 19.28 -2.92 -7.26
N GLY A 61 19.57 -2.43 -8.46
CA GLY A 61 20.73 -2.87 -9.22
C GLY A 61 20.45 -3.95 -10.25
N TYR A 62 19.17 -4.26 -10.54
CA TYR A 62 18.87 -5.11 -11.69
C TYR A 62 19.41 -4.46 -12.97
N PRO A 63 20.13 -5.21 -13.85
CA PRO A 63 20.87 -4.60 -14.96
C PRO A 63 19.99 -3.95 -16.03
N ARG A 64 18.71 -4.32 -16.11
CA ARG A 64 17.74 -3.72 -17.01
C ARG A 64 16.94 -2.64 -16.30
N ARG A 65 16.64 -1.55 -17.00
CA ARG A 65 15.92 -0.41 -16.42
C ARG A 65 14.42 -0.68 -16.28
N THR A 66 14.06 -1.55 -15.35
CA THR A 66 12.68 -1.99 -15.11
C THR A 66 11.85 -1.01 -14.29
N THR A 67 12.49 -0.14 -13.50
CA THR A 67 11.80 0.75 -12.55
C THR A 67 12.26 2.21 -12.65
N PRO A 68 12.20 2.88 -13.83
CA PRO A 68 12.74 4.23 -14.01
C PRO A 68 12.03 5.28 -13.13
N GLN A 69 10.77 5.08 -12.79
CA GLN A 69 10.04 6.00 -11.93
C GLN A 69 10.43 5.83 -10.46
N LEU A 70 10.69 4.59 -10.00
CA LEU A 70 11.20 4.34 -8.65
C LEU A 70 12.63 4.87 -8.50
N GLU A 71 13.49 4.76 -9.52
CA GLU A 71 14.81 5.39 -9.52
C GLU A 71 14.70 6.91 -9.33
N ARG A 72 13.76 7.55 -10.05
CA ARG A 72 13.51 8.99 -9.91
C ARG A 72 13.02 9.36 -8.51
N LEU A 73 12.15 8.54 -7.93
CA LEU A 73 11.68 8.70 -6.56
C LEU A 73 12.82 8.49 -5.55
N ALA A 74 13.67 7.49 -5.75
CA ALA A 74 14.80 7.16 -4.90
C ALA A 74 15.79 8.33 -4.71
N GLY A 75 15.92 9.20 -5.73
CA GLY A 75 16.74 10.41 -5.65
C GLY A 75 16.29 11.43 -4.58
N ARG A 76 15.11 11.27 -4.00
CA ARG A 76 14.54 12.12 -2.94
C ARG A 76 13.84 11.35 -1.83
N ALA A 77 14.20 10.08 -1.67
CA ALA A 77 13.60 9.18 -0.69
C ALA A 77 14.67 8.32 -0.03
N PHE A 78 14.32 7.71 1.09
CA PHE A 78 15.13 6.65 1.68
C PHE A 78 14.86 5.33 0.97
N VAL A 79 15.91 4.64 0.55
CA VAL A 79 15.84 3.31 -0.06
C VAL A 79 16.39 2.30 0.93
N TYR A 80 15.56 1.32 1.31
CA TYR A 80 15.95 0.25 2.23
C TYR A 80 16.44 -0.95 1.43
N HIS A 81 17.73 -1.25 1.46
CA HIS A 81 18.33 -2.39 0.76
C HIS A 81 18.20 -3.72 1.51
N SER A 82 17.90 -3.67 2.81
CA SER A 82 17.81 -4.85 3.68
C SER A 82 16.46 -4.88 4.40
N HIS A 83 15.36 -4.69 3.66
CA HIS A 83 14.02 -4.82 4.18
C HIS A 83 13.44 -6.18 3.81
N TYR A 84 12.94 -6.91 4.79
CA TYR A 84 12.40 -8.25 4.63
C TYR A 84 10.92 -8.30 4.99
N SER A 85 10.14 -9.03 4.20
CA SER A 85 8.75 -9.30 4.54
C SER A 85 8.68 -10.17 5.81
N GLY A 86 7.67 -9.93 6.64
CA GLY A 86 7.38 -10.77 7.81
C GLY A 86 6.85 -12.16 7.46
N GLY A 87 6.53 -12.42 6.19
CA GLY A 87 6.08 -13.71 5.68
C GLY A 87 6.26 -13.79 4.17
N ASN A 88 6.24 -14.99 3.63
CA ASN A 88 6.56 -15.27 2.22
C ASN A 88 5.31 -15.36 1.31
N TYR A 89 4.12 -15.02 1.80
CA TYR A 89 2.88 -14.92 1.02
C TYR A 89 1.93 -13.88 1.65
N THR A 90 0.89 -13.50 0.91
CA THR A 90 0.03 -12.35 1.21
C THR A 90 -0.49 -12.33 2.64
N THR A 91 -1.09 -13.42 3.13
CA THR A 91 -1.71 -13.44 4.46
C THR A 91 -0.70 -13.11 5.56
N SER A 92 0.42 -13.83 5.64
CA SER A 92 1.41 -13.62 6.71
C SER A 92 2.18 -12.29 6.54
N GLY A 93 2.53 -11.92 5.31
CA GLY A 93 3.22 -10.66 5.02
C GLY A 93 2.37 -9.44 5.32
N THR A 94 1.11 -9.42 4.86
CA THR A 94 0.17 -8.32 5.11
C THR A 94 -0.18 -8.18 6.59
N ALA A 95 -0.45 -9.29 7.28
CA ALA A 95 -0.69 -9.27 8.73
C ALA A 95 0.50 -8.69 9.49
N SER A 96 1.73 -9.08 9.11
CA SER A 96 2.94 -8.54 9.73
C SER A 96 3.10 -7.05 9.47
N LEU A 97 2.86 -6.59 8.22
CA LEU A 97 2.93 -5.19 7.85
C LEU A 97 1.92 -4.33 8.63
N LEU A 98 0.67 -4.78 8.68
CA LEU A 98 -0.41 -3.99 9.28
C LEU A 98 -0.42 -4.02 10.81
N THR A 99 0.20 -5.04 11.45
CA THR A 99 0.23 -5.17 12.92
C THR A 99 1.59 -4.90 13.54
N GLY A 100 2.64 -4.75 12.75
CA GLY A 100 4.02 -4.66 13.25
C GLY A 100 4.46 -5.92 14.03
N SER A 101 3.79 -7.05 13.81
CA SER A 101 4.04 -8.30 14.53
C SER A 101 4.47 -9.41 13.58
N LEU A 102 5.21 -10.39 14.07
CA LEU A 102 5.65 -11.54 13.28
C LEU A 102 4.61 -12.67 13.29
N PRO A 103 4.63 -13.61 12.31
CA PRO A 103 3.61 -14.63 12.14
C PRO A 103 3.33 -15.48 13.38
N TRP A 104 4.35 -15.84 14.16
CA TRP A 104 4.16 -16.57 15.42
C TRP A 104 3.46 -15.77 16.52
N THR A 105 3.41 -14.42 16.38
CA THR A 105 2.68 -13.54 17.30
C THR A 105 1.25 -13.32 16.82
N HIS A 106 1.06 -12.92 15.59
CA HIS A 106 -0.28 -12.58 15.08
C HIS A 106 -1.09 -13.81 14.63
N ARG A 107 -0.45 -14.96 14.32
CA ARG A 107 -1.07 -16.24 13.98
C ARG A 107 -1.81 -16.31 12.63
N ALA A 108 -1.79 -15.28 11.83
CA ALA A 108 -2.29 -15.33 10.44
C ALA A 108 -1.23 -16.01 9.56
N VAL A 109 -1.16 -17.34 9.60
CA VAL A 109 -0.11 -18.14 8.96
C VAL A 109 -0.60 -18.99 7.79
N ASN A 110 -1.90 -19.16 7.63
CA ASN A 110 -2.51 -19.91 6.54
C ASN A 110 -3.24 -18.96 5.58
N LEU A 111 -3.46 -19.37 4.34
CA LEU A 111 -4.31 -18.62 3.41
C LEU A 111 -5.69 -18.39 4.03
N GLY A 112 -6.16 -17.15 4.00
CA GLY A 112 -7.39 -16.76 4.66
C GLY A 112 -7.36 -16.72 6.19
N GLY A 113 -6.19 -16.95 6.82
CA GLY A 113 -6.02 -16.83 8.25
C GLY A 113 -6.15 -15.39 8.72
N LEU A 114 -6.77 -15.20 9.89
CA LEU A 114 -6.95 -13.89 10.51
C LEU A 114 -5.93 -13.67 11.63
N VAL A 115 -5.68 -12.40 11.92
CA VAL A 115 -4.92 -12.00 13.10
C VAL A 115 -5.69 -12.41 14.35
N ARG A 116 -5.01 -13.04 15.31
CA ARG A 116 -5.66 -13.42 16.57
C ARG A 116 -6.22 -12.19 17.29
N ARG A 117 -7.37 -12.35 17.96
CA ARG A 117 -8.12 -11.25 18.58
C ARG A 117 -7.30 -10.37 19.51
N GLN A 118 -6.38 -10.95 20.28
CA GLN A 118 -5.54 -10.22 21.26
C GLN A 118 -4.51 -9.26 20.59
N ILE A 119 -4.30 -9.39 19.28
CA ILE A 119 -3.37 -8.57 18.51
C ILE A 119 -4.12 -7.67 17.51
N ALA A 120 -5.39 -7.95 17.23
CA ALA A 120 -6.17 -7.22 16.24
C ALA A 120 -6.21 -5.71 16.50
N ASP A 121 -6.30 -5.29 17.77
CA ASP A 121 -6.32 -3.89 18.18
C ASP A 121 -4.94 -3.19 18.08
N ARG A 122 -3.88 -3.92 17.66
CA ARG A 122 -2.54 -3.34 17.44
C ARG A 122 -2.29 -3.00 15.98
N ASN A 123 -3.32 -3.04 15.14
CA ASN A 123 -3.17 -2.68 13.73
C ASN A 123 -2.87 -1.19 13.54
N ILE A 124 -2.24 -0.85 12.41
CA ILE A 124 -1.79 0.51 12.12
C ILE A 124 -2.95 1.52 12.08
N PHE A 125 -4.14 1.10 11.62
CA PHE A 125 -5.33 1.99 11.60
C PHE A 125 -5.75 2.36 13.01
N HIS A 126 -5.75 1.40 13.95
CA HIS A 126 -6.01 1.65 15.37
C HIS A 126 -4.97 2.58 15.98
N LEU A 127 -3.68 2.33 15.73
CA LEU A 127 -2.58 3.11 16.31
C LEU A 127 -2.59 4.57 15.87
N LEU A 128 -3.02 4.87 14.63
CA LEU A 128 -3.14 6.23 14.12
C LEU A 128 -4.36 6.97 14.70
N GLY A 129 -5.38 6.23 15.14
CA GLY A 129 -6.56 6.76 15.80
C GLY A 129 -7.39 7.70 14.94
N SER A 130 -8.29 8.44 15.59
CA SER A 130 -9.24 9.36 14.94
C SER A 130 -8.61 10.66 14.44
N ASP A 131 -7.33 10.90 14.72
CA ASP A 131 -6.60 12.06 14.21
C ASP A 131 -6.30 11.95 12.71
N TYR A 132 -6.43 10.75 12.14
CA TYR A 132 -6.28 10.46 10.73
C TYR A 132 -7.58 9.94 10.14
N ARG A 133 -7.92 10.39 8.93
CA ARG A 133 -8.89 9.69 8.11
C ARG A 133 -8.22 8.44 7.53
N ARG A 134 -8.69 7.25 7.91
CA ARG A 134 -8.06 5.97 7.63
C ARG A 134 -8.78 5.24 6.50
N VAL A 135 -8.06 5.02 5.41
CA VAL A 135 -8.60 4.45 4.17
C VAL A 135 -7.86 3.18 3.81
N GLY A 136 -8.58 2.14 3.41
CA GLY A 136 -8.02 0.86 2.99
C GLY A 136 -8.61 0.38 1.67
N PHE A 137 -7.75 -0.13 0.79
CA PHE A 137 -8.10 -0.82 -0.45
C PHE A 137 -7.14 -1.99 -0.66
N ALA A 138 -7.65 -3.14 -1.04
CA ALA A 138 -6.83 -4.28 -1.43
C ALA A 138 -7.45 -5.03 -2.62
N GLN A 139 -6.66 -5.18 -3.70
CA GLN A 139 -7.04 -6.03 -4.83
C GLN A 139 -6.94 -7.52 -4.52
N ASN A 140 -5.99 -7.90 -3.67
CA ASN A 140 -5.83 -9.27 -3.22
C ASN A 140 -6.82 -9.55 -2.09
N LEU A 141 -7.74 -10.49 -2.30
CA LEU A 141 -8.81 -10.80 -1.34
C LEU A 141 -8.28 -11.26 0.02
N TRP A 142 -7.10 -11.91 0.06
CA TRP A 142 -6.47 -12.30 1.33
C TRP A 142 -5.97 -11.11 2.12
N ALA A 143 -5.57 -10.03 1.46
CA ALA A 143 -5.24 -8.77 2.09
C ALA A 143 -6.51 -8.00 2.51
N ASP A 144 -7.57 -8.06 1.70
CA ASP A 144 -8.86 -7.44 1.99
C ASP A 144 -9.52 -7.98 3.27
N LEU A 145 -9.31 -9.26 3.58
CA LEU A 145 -9.77 -9.86 4.84
C LEU A 145 -9.28 -9.11 6.08
N PHE A 146 -8.06 -8.56 6.05
CA PHE A 146 -7.55 -7.75 7.18
C PHE A 146 -8.22 -6.39 7.25
N LEU A 147 -8.53 -5.75 6.13
CA LEU A 147 -9.31 -4.50 6.13
C LEU A 147 -10.69 -4.71 6.74
N ARG A 148 -11.32 -5.86 6.47
CA ARG A 148 -12.59 -6.26 7.09
C ARG A 148 -12.42 -6.60 8.57
N GLN A 149 -11.37 -7.34 8.92
CA GLN A 149 -11.08 -7.67 10.33
C GLN A 149 -10.86 -6.41 11.19
N PHE A 150 -10.19 -5.40 10.62
CA PHE A 150 -9.89 -4.12 11.25
C PHE A 150 -10.96 -3.06 10.96
N GLY A 151 -12.12 -3.45 10.46
CA GLY A 151 -13.16 -2.55 9.97
C GLY A 151 -13.64 -1.50 10.97
N ALA A 152 -13.58 -1.77 12.28
CA ALA A 152 -13.87 -0.78 13.31
C ALA A 152 -12.86 0.39 13.35
N ASP A 153 -11.65 0.17 12.83
CA ASP A 153 -10.56 1.15 12.79
C ASP A 153 -10.38 1.80 11.41
N VAL A 154 -11.08 1.32 10.38
CA VAL A 154 -11.01 1.83 9.00
C VAL A 154 -12.21 2.72 8.71
N ASP A 155 -11.99 3.99 8.45
CA ASP A 155 -13.08 4.96 8.21
C ASP A 155 -13.68 4.81 6.81
N LEU A 156 -12.89 4.34 5.84
CA LEU A 156 -13.34 4.03 4.47
C LEU A 156 -12.64 2.77 3.97
N HIS A 157 -13.35 1.68 3.92
CA HIS A 157 -12.94 0.48 3.20
C HIS A 157 -13.48 0.55 1.76
N ILE A 158 -12.58 0.61 0.79
CA ILE A 158 -12.94 0.61 -0.64
C ILE A 158 -13.00 -0.83 -1.12
N PRO A 159 -14.17 -1.34 -1.51
CA PRO A 159 -14.29 -2.71 -2.02
C PRO A 159 -13.40 -2.95 -3.24
N SER A 160 -12.78 -4.13 -3.30
CA SER A 160 -11.83 -4.50 -4.35
C SER A 160 -12.36 -4.27 -5.78
N PRO A 161 -13.63 -4.53 -6.14
CA PRO A 161 -14.14 -4.31 -7.48
C PRO A 161 -14.39 -2.84 -7.86
N THR A 162 -14.36 -1.90 -6.90
CA THR A 162 -14.77 -0.50 -7.11
C THR A 162 -14.02 0.18 -8.25
N PHE A 163 -12.69 0.04 -8.29
CA PHE A 163 -11.86 0.69 -9.32
C PHE A 163 -11.98 0.03 -10.69
N ILE A 164 -12.41 -1.21 -10.74
CA ILE A 164 -12.56 -1.97 -11.98
C ILE A 164 -13.85 -1.61 -12.68
N TYR A 165 -14.95 -1.60 -11.94
CA TYR A 165 -16.29 -1.40 -12.47
C TYR A 165 -16.77 0.05 -12.37
N GLY A 166 -16.12 0.88 -11.57
CA GLY A 166 -16.47 2.29 -11.40
C GLY A 166 -16.28 3.12 -12.66
N GLN A 167 -15.36 2.71 -13.53
CA GLN A 167 -15.04 3.45 -14.76
C GLN A 167 -15.79 2.94 -15.98
N ASP A 168 -16.00 1.62 -16.13
CA ASP A 168 -16.67 0.99 -17.27
C ASP A 168 -18.13 0.57 -17.01
N LYS A 169 -18.80 1.24 -16.25
CA LYS A 169 -20.17 1.30 -15.72
C LYS A 169 -21.35 0.49 -16.31
N PRO A 170 -21.33 -0.65 -16.97
CA PRO A 170 -22.62 -1.06 -17.52
C PRO A 170 -23.56 -1.67 -16.48
N LEU A 171 -23.06 -2.45 -15.50
CA LEU A 171 -23.96 -3.27 -14.71
C LEU A 171 -24.30 -2.77 -13.32
N VAL A 172 -23.30 -2.60 -12.47
CA VAL A 172 -23.54 -2.19 -11.07
C VAL A 172 -24.20 -0.83 -11.05
N SER A 173 -23.76 0.09 -11.91
CA SER A 173 -24.33 1.43 -12.02
C SER A 173 -25.71 1.47 -12.67
N HIS A 174 -26.07 0.53 -13.56
CA HIS A 174 -27.41 0.46 -14.16
C HIS A 174 -28.41 -0.21 -13.24
N VAL A 175 -28.01 -1.30 -12.59
CA VAL A 175 -28.91 -2.10 -11.74
C VAL A 175 -28.99 -1.51 -10.32
N PHE A 176 -27.87 -1.04 -9.77
CA PHE A 176 -27.76 -0.55 -8.39
C PHE A 176 -27.43 0.93 -8.32
N LYS A 177 -28.07 1.76 -9.14
CA LYS A 177 -27.78 3.21 -9.28
C LYS A 177 -27.63 3.98 -7.97
N LYS A 178 -28.36 3.59 -6.93
CA LYS A 178 -28.40 4.28 -5.63
C LYS A 178 -27.57 3.61 -4.55
N ASP A 179 -27.09 2.38 -4.81
CA ASP A 179 -26.38 1.57 -3.80
C ASP A 179 -25.21 0.79 -4.43
N GLN A 180 -24.39 1.47 -5.19
CA GLN A 180 -23.24 0.85 -5.87
C GLN A 180 -22.24 0.25 -4.88
N ILE A 181 -21.94 0.95 -3.80
CA ILE A 181 -21.00 0.49 -2.78
C ILE A 181 -21.51 -0.78 -2.11
N GLY A 182 -22.79 -0.83 -1.73
CA GLY A 182 -23.41 -2.03 -1.19
C GLY A 182 -23.35 -3.22 -2.15
N ALA A 183 -23.55 -2.99 -3.44
CA ALA A 183 -23.44 -4.02 -4.46
C ALA A 183 -21.99 -4.54 -4.60
N TYR A 184 -20.97 -3.68 -4.52
CA TYR A 184 -19.57 -4.10 -4.53
C TYR A 184 -19.23 -4.91 -3.29
N TYR A 185 -19.67 -4.51 -2.10
CA TYR A 185 -19.51 -5.33 -0.89
C TYR A 185 -20.18 -6.70 -1.01
N ALA A 186 -21.37 -6.75 -1.58
CA ALA A 186 -22.07 -8.01 -1.80
C ALA A 186 -21.31 -8.95 -2.76
N ILE A 187 -20.69 -8.41 -3.81
CA ILE A 187 -19.83 -9.18 -4.72
C ILE A 187 -18.59 -9.71 -3.98
N ASP A 188 -17.93 -8.87 -3.21
CA ASP A 188 -16.77 -9.27 -2.41
C ASP A 188 -17.13 -10.40 -1.42
N ASP A 189 -18.23 -10.24 -0.69
CA ASP A 189 -18.71 -11.24 0.26
C ASP A 189 -19.06 -12.57 -0.42
N PHE A 190 -19.67 -12.50 -1.61
CA PHE A 190 -19.93 -13.69 -2.41
C PHE A 190 -18.61 -14.38 -2.81
N LEU A 191 -17.64 -13.65 -3.32
CA LEU A 191 -16.34 -14.19 -3.74
C LEU A 191 -15.60 -14.84 -2.57
N LEU A 192 -15.55 -14.17 -1.43
CA LEU A 192 -14.92 -14.70 -0.21
C LEU A 192 -15.65 -15.94 0.33
N SER A 193 -16.99 -15.94 0.33
CA SER A 193 -17.77 -17.07 0.82
C SER A 193 -17.65 -18.31 -0.08
N THR A 194 -17.59 -18.13 -1.40
CA THR A 194 -17.44 -19.24 -2.35
C THR A 194 -16.07 -19.90 -2.28
N HIS A 195 -15.05 -19.17 -1.84
CA HIS A 195 -13.71 -19.74 -1.67
C HIS A 195 -13.61 -20.68 -0.45
N HIS A 196 -14.38 -20.41 0.61
CA HIS A 196 -14.38 -21.20 1.84
C HIS A 196 -15.42 -22.30 1.91
N THR A 197 -16.39 -22.33 1.00
CA THR A 197 -17.46 -23.30 1.01
C THR A 197 -17.35 -24.26 -0.18
N VAL A 198 -17.46 -25.54 0.10
CA VAL A 198 -17.51 -26.63 -0.91
C VAL A 198 -18.80 -26.52 -1.77
N ASN A 199 -19.74 -25.67 -1.38
CA ASN A 199 -21.00 -25.48 -2.09
C ASN A 199 -21.22 -24.00 -2.44
N PRO A 200 -20.92 -23.57 -3.68
CA PRO A 200 -21.12 -22.19 -4.13
C PRO A 200 -22.61 -21.76 -4.16
N LEU A 201 -23.53 -22.69 -3.95
CA LEU A 201 -24.99 -22.42 -3.92
C LEU A 201 -25.52 -22.12 -2.52
N SER A 202 -24.67 -22.10 -1.48
CA SER A 202 -25.09 -21.82 -0.10
C SER A 202 -25.37 -20.34 0.19
N GLY A 203 -25.05 -19.44 -0.72
CA GLY A 203 -25.42 -18.03 -0.65
C GLY A 203 -26.89 -17.78 -1.01
N SER A 204 -27.41 -16.59 -0.72
CA SER A 204 -28.75 -16.22 -1.18
C SER A 204 -28.85 -16.30 -2.71
N ALA A 205 -30.02 -16.56 -3.25
CA ALA A 205 -30.24 -16.67 -4.70
C ALA A 205 -29.79 -15.40 -5.46
N SER A 206 -29.91 -14.22 -4.85
CA SER A 206 -29.42 -12.95 -5.39
C SER A 206 -27.89 -12.92 -5.51
N MET A 207 -27.16 -13.53 -4.57
CA MET A 207 -25.71 -13.62 -4.61
C MET A 207 -25.25 -14.60 -5.70
N GLY A 208 -25.95 -15.74 -5.86
CA GLY A 208 -25.71 -16.67 -6.96
C GLY A 208 -25.92 -16.02 -8.33
N TYR A 209 -26.95 -15.19 -8.47
CA TYR A 209 -27.21 -14.42 -9.69
C TYR A 209 -26.09 -13.41 -9.98
N LEU A 210 -25.65 -12.66 -8.97
CA LEU A 210 -24.50 -11.74 -9.11
C LEU A 210 -23.23 -12.47 -9.52
N GLY A 211 -22.93 -13.62 -8.91
CA GLY A 211 -21.80 -14.45 -9.28
C GLY A 211 -21.84 -14.99 -10.71
N LEU A 212 -23.04 -15.47 -11.14
CA LEU A 212 -23.24 -15.91 -12.52
C LEU A 212 -23.07 -14.75 -13.50
N PHE A 213 -23.69 -13.63 -13.21
CA PHE A 213 -23.59 -12.43 -14.05
C PHE A 213 -22.16 -11.93 -14.15
N TYR A 214 -21.45 -11.95 -13.05
CA TYR A 214 -20.04 -11.62 -12.95
C TYR A 214 -19.18 -12.55 -13.81
N GLY A 215 -19.42 -13.87 -13.71
CA GLY A 215 -18.74 -14.86 -14.54
C GLY A 215 -19.00 -14.65 -16.03
N LEU A 216 -20.24 -14.29 -16.43
CA LEU A 216 -20.58 -13.96 -17.81
C LEU A 216 -19.94 -12.65 -18.28
N SER A 217 -19.91 -11.62 -17.44
CA SER A 217 -19.25 -10.34 -17.75
C SER A 217 -17.74 -10.47 -17.90
N ASN A 218 -17.13 -11.38 -17.13
CA ASN A 218 -15.68 -11.64 -17.22
C ASN A 218 -15.29 -12.57 -18.38
N ARG A 219 -16.23 -13.27 -18.97
CA ARG A 219 -15.95 -14.29 -20.01
C ARG A 219 -15.17 -13.71 -21.19
N ASP A 220 -15.53 -12.52 -21.62
CA ASP A 220 -14.93 -11.88 -22.80
C ASP A 220 -13.78 -10.94 -22.43
N LEU A 221 -13.68 -10.49 -21.17
CA LEU A 221 -12.62 -9.58 -20.70
C LEU A 221 -11.23 -10.25 -20.63
N GLY A 222 -11.18 -11.57 -20.48
CA GLY A 222 -9.93 -12.32 -20.46
C GLY A 222 -9.32 -12.60 -21.83
N THR A 223 -10.00 -12.23 -22.91
CA THR A 223 -9.51 -12.45 -24.28
C THR A 223 -8.39 -11.48 -24.63
N ALA A 224 -7.47 -11.97 -25.47
CA ALA A 224 -6.38 -11.13 -25.97
C ALA A 224 -6.93 -10.06 -26.95
N ASP A 225 -6.41 -8.85 -26.84
CA ASP A 225 -6.68 -7.73 -27.74
C ASP A 225 -5.37 -7.03 -28.13
N ALA A 226 -5.45 -5.96 -28.93
CA ALA A 226 -4.27 -5.23 -29.39
C ALA A 226 -3.50 -4.55 -28.25
N GLU A 227 -4.18 -4.14 -27.18
CA GLU A 227 -3.56 -3.51 -26.00
C GLU A 227 -3.03 -4.56 -25.02
N HIS A 228 -3.68 -5.72 -24.96
CA HIS A 228 -3.38 -6.81 -24.01
C HIS A 228 -3.21 -8.13 -24.77
N PRO A 229 -2.07 -8.35 -25.44
CA PRO A 229 -1.87 -9.51 -26.34
C PRO A 229 -1.92 -10.86 -25.60
N TYR A 230 -1.74 -10.85 -24.28
CA TYR A 230 -1.88 -12.05 -23.43
C TYR A 230 -3.18 -12.03 -22.60
N GLY A 231 -4.14 -11.16 -22.94
CA GLY A 231 -5.35 -10.92 -22.17
C GLY A 231 -5.12 -10.03 -20.95
N LEU A 232 -6.20 -9.65 -20.26
CA LEU A 232 -6.15 -8.83 -19.06
C LEU A 232 -5.58 -9.60 -17.87
N PRO A 233 -4.84 -8.93 -16.96
CA PRO A 233 -4.47 -9.51 -15.68
C PRO A 233 -5.72 -9.84 -14.84
N SER A 234 -5.56 -10.77 -13.89
CA SER A 234 -6.62 -11.22 -13.01
C SER A 234 -6.08 -11.45 -11.60
N ASN A 235 -6.92 -11.24 -10.60
CA ASN A 235 -6.62 -11.66 -9.22
C ASN A 235 -7.15 -13.06 -8.88
N GLY A 236 -7.55 -13.81 -9.91
CA GLY A 236 -8.16 -15.15 -9.77
C GLY A 236 -9.69 -15.13 -9.74
N TYR A 237 -10.32 -13.98 -9.52
CA TYR A 237 -11.77 -13.84 -9.44
C TYR A 237 -12.33 -12.94 -10.55
N TYR A 238 -11.62 -11.88 -10.90
CA TYR A 238 -12.01 -10.95 -11.96
C TYR A 238 -10.79 -10.44 -12.73
N PHE A 239 -11.05 -10.04 -13.96
CA PHE A 239 -10.07 -9.38 -14.82
C PHE A 239 -10.09 -7.87 -14.58
N PHE A 240 -8.96 -7.20 -14.77
CA PHE A 240 -8.84 -5.77 -14.56
C PHE A 240 -7.79 -5.13 -15.47
N LYS A 241 -7.93 -3.82 -15.71
CA LYS A 241 -6.88 -2.99 -16.31
C LYS A 241 -6.08 -2.33 -15.20
N ASN A 242 -4.76 -2.48 -15.22
CA ASN A 242 -3.88 -1.83 -14.23
C ASN A 242 -4.04 -0.31 -14.25
N SER A 243 -4.25 0.30 -15.44
CA SER A 243 -4.51 1.74 -15.59
C SER A 243 -5.72 2.19 -14.77
N ALA A 244 -6.83 1.45 -14.83
CA ALA A 244 -8.04 1.78 -14.08
C ALA A 244 -7.79 1.75 -12.55
N ILE A 245 -7.01 0.76 -12.08
CA ILE A 245 -6.64 0.67 -10.66
C ILE A 245 -5.77 1.86 -10.25
N TYR A 246 -4.74 2.18 -11.03
CA TYR A 246 -3.84 3.29 -10.73
C TYR A 246 -4.56 4.65 -10.76
N ASP A 247 -5.48 4.85 -11.71
CA ASP A 247 -6.31 6.05 -11.75
C ASP A 247 -7.23 6.14 -10.53
N GLY A 248 -7.87 5.05 -10.13
CA GLY A 248 -8.70 4.99 -8.93
C GLY A 248 -7.93 5.32 -7.65
N VAL A 249 -6.73 4.76 -7.50
CA VAL A 249 -5.83 5.09 -6.37
C VAL A 249 -5.45 6.57 -6.41
N ARG A 250 -5.04 7.08 -7.57
CA ARG A 250 -4.64 8.48 -7.75
C ARG A 250 -5.78 9.44 -7.38
N GLU A 251 -6.96 9.23 -7.91
CA GLU A 251 -8.12 10.09 -7.60
C GLU A 251 -8.49 10.01 -6.13
N THR A 252 -8.46 8.82 -5.51
CA THR A 252 -8.70 8.68 -4.07
C THR A 252 -7.71 9.50 -3.24
N VAL A 253 -6.42 9.43 -3.55
CA VAL A 253 -5.39 10.21 -2.82
C VAL A 253 -5.60 11.71 -3.03
N LEU A 254 -5.94 12.15 -4.24
CA LEU A 254 -6.22 13.55 -4.54
C LEU A 254 -7.46 14.06 -3.79
N ASP A 255 -8.52 13.25 -3.70
CA ASP A 255 -9.74 13.63 -2.97
C ASP A 255 -9.49 13.71 -1.47
N LEU A 256 -8.73 12.77 -0.91
CA LEU A 256 -8.30 12.83 0.49
C LEU A 256 -7.47 14.08 0.78
N HIS A 257 -6.58 14.44 -0.14
CA HIS A 257 -5.75 15.64 -0.02
C HIS A 257 -6.60 16.93 -0.07
N ARG A 258 -7.61 16.99 -0.92
CA ARG A 258 -8.57 18.13 -0.99
C ARG A 258 -9.35 18.32 0.32
N GLY A 259 -9.58 17.25 1.07
CA GLY A 259 -10.27 17.25 2.37
C GLY A 259 -9.51 17.97 3.50
N GLN A 260 -8.24 18.33 3.29
CA GLN A 260 -7.36 19.06 4.23
C GLN A 260 -7.15 18.44 5.62
N SER A 261 -7.76 17.30 5.90
CA SER A 261 -7.52 16.53 7.12
C SER A 261 -6.36 15.57 6.90
N PRO A 262 -5.51 15.32 7.93
CA PRO A 262 -4.50 14.27 7.83
C PRO A 262 -5.15 12.92 7.47
N PHE A 263 -4.54 12.19 6.58
CA PHE A 263 -5.05 10.86 6.22
C PHE A 263 -3.95 9.81 6.21
N PHE A 264 -4.36 8.58 6.48
CA PHE A 264 -3.62 7.37 6.25
C PHE A 264 -4.35 6.53 5.21
N ALA A 265 -3.67 6.19 4.13
CA ALA A 265 -4.23 5.37 3.07
C ALA A 265 -3.34 4.16 2.79
N TYR A 266 -3.92 2.98 2.81
CA TYR A 266 -3.30 1.72 2.46
C TYR A 266 -3.89 1.18 1.17
N PHE A 267 -3.04 0.99 0.16
CA PHE A 267 -3.40 0.42 -1.13
C PHE A 267 -2.55 -0.82 -1.41
N HIS A 268 -3.19 -1.97 -1.51
CA HIS A 268 -2.56 -3.23 -1.87
C HIS A 268 -2.93 -3.59 -3.31
N LEU A 269 -1.97 -3.46 -4.21
CA LEU A 269 -2.13 -3.66 -5.64
C LEU A 269 -1.71 -5.08 -6.02
N MET A 270 -2.49 -5.74 -6.89
CA MET A 270 -2.20 -7.10 -7.34
C MET A 270 -0.92 -7.17 -8.20
N ALA A 271 -0.71 -6.19 -9.09
CA ALA A 271 0.47 -6.19 -9.95
C ALA A 271 1.76 -5.92 -9.14
N PRO A 272 2.87 -6.64 -9.42
CA PRO A 272 3.12 -7.60 -10.49
C PRO A 272 2.91 -9.08 -10.11
N HIS A 273 1.99 -9.41 -9.20
CA HIS A 273 1.66 -10.81 -8.90
C HIS A 273 1.27 -11.58 -10.17
N SER A 274 1.56 -12.87 -10.22
CA SER A 274 1.13 -13.73 -11.36
C SER A 274 -0.41 -13.71 -11.54
N THR A 275 -0.95 -13.81 -12.75
CA THR A 275 -0.28 -14.09 -14.01
C THR A 275 0.25 -12.79 -14.64
N TYR A 276 1.51 -12.81 -15.09
CA TYR A 276 2.12 -11.65 -15.76
C TYR A 276 1.48 -11.44 -17.13
N ARG A 277 0.70 -10.39 -17.25
CA ARG A 277 0.02 -9.99 -18.50
C ARG A 277 0.25 -8.51 -18.75
N PRO A 278 1.42 -8.16 -19.31
CA PRO A 278 1.76 -6.78 -19.60
C PRO A 278 0.90 -6.24 -20.75
N THR A 279 0.76 -4.92 -20.82
CA THR A 279 0.25 -4.27 -22.02
C THR A 279 1.25 -4.38 -23.16
N ALA A 280 0.77 -4.30 -24.42
CA ALA A 280 1.57 -4.48 -25.64
C ALA A 280 2.87 -3.67 -25.65
N GLN A 281 2.86 -2.45 -25.12
CA GLN A 281 4.04 -1.57 -25.05
C GLN A 281 5.20 -2.12 -24.19
N PHE A 282 4.94 -3.10 -23.33
CA PHE A 282 5.95 -3.72 -22.46
C PHE A 282 6.25 -5.15 -22.87
N VAL A 283 5.53 -5.70 -23.84
CA VAL A 283 5.87 -7.00 -24.43
C VAL A 283 7.15 -6.82 -25.23
N ASP A 284 8.08 -7.74 -25.06
CA ASP A 284 9.37 -7.80 -25.76
C ASP A 284 10.23 -6.52 -25.63
N SER A 285 9.84 -5.62 -24.73
CA SER A 285 10.57 -4.34 -24.53
C SER A 285 12.02 -4.52 -24.06
N LEU A 286 12.44 -5.73 -23.72
CA LEU A 286 13.76 -6.09 -23.23
C LEU A 286 14.40 -7.26 -24.02
N GLU A 287 13.90 -7.63 -25.18
CA GLU A 287 14.39 -8.77 -25.99
C GLU A 287 15.85 -8.61 -26.46
N ASP A 288 16.28 -7.39 -26.74
CA ASP A 288 17.62 -7.09 -27.26
C ASP A 288 18.76 -7.28 -26.25
N MET A 289 18.46 -7.72 -25.04
CA MET A 289 19.44 -7.85 -23.96
C MET A 289 19.63 -9.32 -23.59
N GLU A 290 20.88 -9.81 -23.67
CA GLU A 290 21.22 -11.10 -23.07
C GLU A 290 20.78 -11.15 -21.60
N PHE A 291 20.03 -12.16 -21.23
CA PHE A 291 19.62 -12.37 -19.84
C PHE A 291 20.87 -12.74 -19.04
N PRO A 292 21.23 -11.99 -17.99
CA PRO A 292 22.16 -12.52 -17.02
C PRO A 292 21.52 -13.78 -16.44
N THR A 293 22.18 -14.91 -16.62
CA THR A 293 21.76 -16.17 -16.00
C THR A 293 21.61 -15.93 -14.52
N LYS A 294 20.40 -16.12 -14.00
CA LYS A 294 20.12 -16.02 -12.58
C LYS A 294 21.03 -17.02 -11.89
N GLN A 295 22.06 -16.55 -11.20
CA GLN A 295 22.83 -17.43 -10.33
C GLN A 295 21.87 -17.81 -9.20
N PHE A 296 21.39 -19.04 -9.22
CA PHE A 296 20.78 -19.65 -8.05
C PHE A 296 21.89 -19.70 -6.99
N HIS A 297 21.80 -18.83 -6.00
CA HIS A 297 22.48 -19.11 -4.75
C HIS A 297 21.74 -20.30 -4.15
N PRO A 298 22.38 -21.49 -4.07
CA PRO A 298 21.81 -22.54 -3.26
C PRO A 298 21.69 -21.94 -1.86
N LEU A 299 20.47 -21.97 -1.33
CA LEU A 299 20.26 -21.69 0.08
C LEU A 299 21.14 -22.68 0.82
N GLY A 300 22.26 -22.20 1.36
CA GLY A 300 23.05 -22.95 2.29
C GLY A 300 22.30 -23.16 3.60
#